data_b073cdf31a368bdc40a6681bf17cc6e7
#
_entry.id   b073cdf31a368bdc40a6681bf17cc6e7
#
_cell.length_a   1.000
_cell.length_b   1.000
_cell.length_c   1.000
_cell.angle_alpha   90.00
_cell.angle_beta   90.00
_cell.angle_gamma   90.00
#
_symmetry.space_group_name_H-M   'P 1'
#
loop_
_entity.id
_entity.type
_entity.pdbx_description
1 polymer ?
#
loop_
_entity_poly.entity_id
_entity_poly.type
_entity_poly.pdbx_seq_one_letter_code
_entity_poly.pdbx_strand_id
1 'polypeptide(L)'
;MLNRRSFLQSAGLAAGFGLRAAAQTTRPQSPDTAVPASDVQVPRTKFAGAEISRLVVGCNPFYGFSHFNRILGTVMREYYTPERVCEVLHQCARFGINAYNYVGLGRAGQDLARFQAEGGRMHLIVQGMGGPETIVPLKPLAVYHHGEMTDQAFDQGRMETVKDWCKRCRDAGLFVGVGSHRPNILEYVEDRGWDVDFYAGCVYNRTRPAAEWKRVLNGEALEMPQEVYLRSDPPRMYEFMRRTPKPCFAFKVLAAGRIEAEGADAAFRQAFSSIKPIDGVFVGMFPRVSDEVRENAERVHRILTSA
;
A
#
# COMPACT_ATOMS: atom_id res chain seq x y z
N MET A 1 -14.83 -40.46 -38.52
CA MET A 1 -15.02 -39.21 -39.31
C MET A 1 -16.46 -38.78 -39.17
N LEU A 2 -16.73 -37.88 -38.23
CA LEU A 2 -18.06 -37.31 -38.03
C LEU A 2 -18.04 -35.86 -38.56
N ASN A 3 -18.95 -35.63 -39.49
CA ASN A 3 -19.00 -34.51 -40.40
C ASN A 3 -19.61 -33.25 -39.71
N ARG A 4 -18.97 -32.12 -39.87
CA ARG A 4 -19.29 -30.80 -39.27
C ARG A 4 -20.54 -30.10 -39.84
N ARG A 5 -21.48 -30.82 -40.46
CA ARG A 5 -22.63 -30.20 -41.17
C ARG A 5 -24.03 -30.44 -40.59
N SER A 6 -24.14 -31.00 -39.40
CA SER A 6 -25.46 -31.33 -38.80
C SER A 6 -25.92 -30.45 -37.66
N PHE A 7 -25.32 -29.24 -37.46
CA PHE A 7 -25.68 -28.38 -36.34
C PHE A 7 -26.42 -27.07 -36.68
N LEU A 8 -26.93 -26.97 -37.89
CA LEU A 8 -27.63 -25.76 -38.38
C LEU A 8 -29.02 -26.02 -38.95
N GLN A 9 -29.83 -26.89 -38.35
CA GLN A 9 -31.26 -26.97 -38.70
C GLN A 9 -32.12 -27.32 -37.47
N SER A 10 -32.40 -26.31 -36.65
CA SER A 10 -33.61 -26.22 -35.83
C SER A 10 -33.76 -24.77 -35.35
N ALA A 11 -34.11 -23.90 -36.30
CA ALA A 11 -34.68 -22.61 -36.00
C ALA A 11 -36.20 -22.74 -36.15
N GLY A 12 -36.91 -22.59 -35.05
CA GLY A 12 -38.37 -22.58 -35.03
C GLY A 12 -38.93 -22.07 -33.71
N LEU A 13 -39.36 -20.83 -33.74
CA LEU A 13 -40.40 -20.20 -32.92
C LEU A 13 -40.22 -20.21 -31.37
N ALA A 14 -39.83 -19.12 -30.79
CA ALA A 14 -40.34 -18.71 -29.48
C ALA A 14 -40.43 -17.16 -29.40
N ALA A 15 -41.57 -16.71 -28.94
CA ALA A 15 -42.10 -15.40 -28.85
C ALA A 15 -41.22 -14.35 -28.16
N GLY A 16 -41.34 -13.11 -28.60
CA GLY A 16 -40.71 -11.95 -28.03
C GLY A 16 -41.05 -11.70 -26.56
N PHE A 17 -40.06 -11.62 -25.72
CA PHE A 17 -40.09 -10.85 -24.48
C PHE A 17 -38.98 -9.78 -24.62
N GLY A 18 -39.45 -8.58 -24.91
CA GLY A 18 -38.60 -7.41 -24.92
C GLY A 18 -38.14 -7.08 -23.51
N LEU A 19 -36.96 -7.54 -23.13
CA LEU A 19 -36.21 -6.98 -22.02
C LEU A 19 -35.54 -5.69 -22.53
N ARG A 20 -36.22 -4.55 -22.34
CA ARG A 20 -35.56 -3.26 -22.35
C ARG A 20 -34.53 -3.26 -21.21
N ALA A 21 -33.27 -3.52 -21.50
CA ALA A 21 -32.17 -3.12 -20.66
C ALA A 21 -32.19 -1.61 -20.57
N ALA A 22 -32.76 -1.07 -19.50
CA ALA A 22 -32.57 0.32 -19.13
C ALA A 22 -31.09 0.49 -18.84
N ALA A 23 -30.35 1.05 -19.80
CA ALA A 23 -29.04 1.61 -19.53
C ALA A 23 -29.24 2.70 -18.47
N GLN A 24 -28.97 2.38 -17.21
CA GLN A 24 -28.79 3.39 -16.18
C GLN A 24 -27.51 4.14 -16.54
N THR A 25 -27.67 5.21 -17.32
CA THR A 25 -26.69 6.29 -17.38
C THR A 25 -26.66 6.91 -15.99
N THR A 26 -25.76 6.42 -15.14
CA THR A 26 -25.39 7.14 -13.92
C THR A 26 -24.78 8.46 -14.38
N ARG A 27 -25.56 9.53 -14.29
CA ARG A 27 -25.07 10.91 -14.40
C ARG A 27 -23.85 11.03 -13.50
N PRO A 28 -22.73 11.59 -13.97
CA PRO A 28 -21.66 11.96 -13.06
C PRO A 28 -22.24 12.95 -12.06
N GLN A 29 -22.25 12.57 -10.78
CA GLN A 29 -22.59 13.52 -9.71
C GLN A 29 -21.52 14.60 -9.74
N SER A 30 -21.97 15.85 -9.85
CA SER A 30 -21.12 17.03 -9.70
C SER A 30 -20.35 16.92 -8.38
N PRO A 31 -19.09 17.43 -8.32
CA PRO A 31 -18.34 17.46 -7.09
C PRO A 31 -18.97 18.47 -6.16
N ASP A 32 -19.99 18.07 -5.45
CA ASP A 32 -20.63 18.94 -4.49
C ASP A 32 -20.22 18.51 -3.09
N THR A 33 -19.55 19.46 -2.43
CA THR A 33 -19.40 19.60 -0.99
C THR A 33 -18.67 18.48 -0.25
N ALA A 34 -17.91 18.88 0.75
CA ALA A 34 -17.22 18.03 1.72
C ALA A 34 -18.05 16.78 2.05
N VAL A 35 -17.60 15.64 1.55
CA VAL A 35 -18.30 14.37 1.76
C VAL A 35 -18.46 14.17 3.26
N PRO A 36 -19.68 13.96 3.81
CA PRO A 36 -19.89 13.87 5.24
C PRO A 36 -18.94 12.84 5.88
N ALA A 37 -18.39 13.18 7.05
CA ALA A 37 -17.57 12.24 7.79
C ALA A 37 -18.41 11.00 8.14
N SER A 38 -17.75 9.83 8.14
CA SER A 38 -18.35 8.60 8.66
C SER A 38 -18.37 8.65 10.19
N ASP A 39 -19.34 8.01 10.82
CA ASP A 39 -19.33 7.76 12.28
C ASP A 39 -18.14 6.90 12.70
N VAL A 40 -17.63 6.08 11.79
CA VAL A 40 -16.42 5.30 11.98
C VAL A 40 -15.20 6.13 11.58
N GLN A 41 -14.30 6.38 12.52
CA GLN A 41 -13.05 7.10 12.29
C GLN A 41 -11.86 6.22 12.66
N VAL A 42 -10.87 6.13 11.78
CA VAL A 42 -9.62 5.42 12.07
C VAL A 42 -8.85 6.18 13.16
N PRO A 43 -8.45 5.52 14.27
CA PRO A 43 -7.67 6.14 15.32
C PRO A 43 -6.35 6.72 14.81
N ARG A 44 -5.91 7.81 15.43
CA ARG A 44 -4.73 8.57 15.04
C ARG A 44 -3.57 8.38 16.00
N THR A 45 -2.39 8.77 15.57
CA THR A 45 -1.16 8.86 16.36
C THR A 45 -0.36 10.10 15.97
N LYS A 46 0.51 10.55 16.84
CA LYS A 46 1.43 11.67 16.56
C LYS A 46 2.60 11.18 15.70
N PHE A 47 2.87 11.87 14.61
CA PHE A 47 3.98 11.58 13.71
C PHE A 47 4.46 12.85 13.01
N ALA A 48 5.76 13.13 13.03
CA ALA A 48 6.37 14.30 12.37
C ALA A 48 5.65 15.64 12.68
N GLY A 49 5.19 15.82 13.91
CA GLY A 49 4.49 17.04 14.35
C GLY A 49 3.00 17.12 13.97
N ALA A 50 2.46 16.11 13.29
CA ALA A 50 1.04 16.02 12.93
C ALA A 50 0.35 14.84 13.62
N GLU A 51 -0.99 14.85 13.60
CA GLU A 51 -1.81 13.69 13.96
C GLU A 51 -2.27 12.97 12.69
N ILE A 52 -1.76 11.76 12.46
CA ILE A 52 -2.10 10.95 11.29
C ILE A 52 -2.85 9.67 11.69
N SER A 53 -3.69 9.18 10.78
CA SER A 53 -4.36 7.90 10.96
C SER A 53 -3.36 6.75 11.04
N ARG A 54 -3.61 5.79 11.93
CA ARG A 54 -2.77 4.58 12.05
C ARG A 54 -2.92 3.62 10.87
N LEU A 55 -3.97 3.77 10.07
CA LEU A 55 -4.13 3.17 8.73
C LEU A 55 -3.84 4.27 7.70
N VAL A 56 -2.82 4.07 6.89
CA VAL A 56 -2.38 4.99 5.84
C VAL A 56 -2.65 4.36 4.48
N VAL A 57 -3.29 5.10 3.57
CA VAL A 57 -3.58 4.56 2.23
C VAL A 57 -2.30 4.42 1.41
N GLY A 58 -2.09 3.24 0.80
CA GLY A 58 -0.96 2.92 -0.07
C GLY A 58 -1.27 3.15 -1.54
N CYS A 59 -0.31 3.62 -2.31
CA CYS A 59 -0.48 3.98 -3.73
C CYS A 59 -0.42 2.80 -4.72
N ASN A 60 0.13 1.65 -4.31
CA ASN A 60 0.48 0.57 -5.24
C ASN A 60 -0.68 0.11 -6.14
N PRO A 61 -1.91 -0.14 -5.65
CA PRO A 61 -3.02 -0.52 -6.51
C PRO A 61 -3.40 0.55 -7.53
N PHE A 62 -3.26 1.85 -7.19
CA PHE A 62 -3.60 2.98 -8.07
C PHE A 62 -2.83 2.95 -9.40
N TYR A 63 -1.61 2.40 -9.36
CA TYR A 63 -0.70 2.36 -10.52
C TYR A 63 -0.40 0.93 -10.99
N GLY A 64 -1.18 -0.06 -10.54
CA GLY A 64 -1.12 -1.45 -10.99
C GLY A 64 0.04 -2.26 -10.42
N PHE A 65 0.63 -1.83 -9.31
CA PHE A 65 1.63 -2.61 -8.58
C PHE A 65 0.94 -3.60 -7.63
N SER A 66 0.35 -4.66 -8.20
CA SER A 66 -0.42 -5.64 -7.43
C SER A 66 0.42 -6.46 -6.45
N HIS A 67 1.71 -6.66 -6.75
CA HIS A 67 2.59 -7.60 -6.02
C HIS A 67 2.03 -9.03 -5.90
N PHE A 68 1.03 -9.35 -6.73
CA PHE A 68 0.40 -10.67 -6.78
C PHE A 68 0.73 -11.36 -8.10
N ASN A 69 0.26 -10.81 -9.21
CA ASN A 69 0.59 -11.23 -10.55
C ASN A 69 0.36 -10.11 -11.58
N ARG A 70 0.85 -10.33 -12.82
CA ARG A 70 0.74 -9.35 -13.90
C ARG A 70 -0.72 -9.05 -14.30
N ILE A 71 -1.57 -10.08 -14.28
CA ILE A 71 -2.99 -9.93 -14.69
C ILE A 71 -3.70 -8.98 -13.72
N LEU A 72 -3.56 -9.21 -12.41
CA LEU A 72 -4.16 -8.33 -11.40
C LEU A 72 -3.61 -6.90 -11.49
N GLY A 73 -2.30 -6.73 -11.75
CA GLY A 73 -1.72 -5.41 -11.99
C GLY A 73 -2.35 -4.70 -13.20
N THR A 74 -2.67 -5.43 -14.29
CA THR A 74 -3.38 -4.88 -15.45
C THR A 74 -4.82 -4.47 -15.07
N VAL A 75 -5.54 -5.36 -14.39
CA VAL A 75 -6.91 -5.07 -13.92
C VAL A 75 -6.96 -3.85 -13.00
N MET A 76 -5.98 -3.69 -12.12
CA MET A 76 -5.87 -2.49 -11.28
C MET A 76 -5.65 -1.22 -12.11
N ARG A 77 -4.75 -1.23 -13.10
CA ARG A 77 -4.52 -0.08 -13.98
C ARG A 77 -5.74 0.31 -14.80
N GLU A 78 -6.51 -0.67 -15.28
CA GLU A 78 -7.75 -0.43 -16.01
C GLU A 78 -8.86 0.14 -15.11
N TYR A 79 -8.93 -0.33 -13.88
CA TYR A 79 -9.92 0.15 -12.89
C TYR A 79 -9.63 1.58 -12.43
N TYR A 80 -8.35 1.88 -12.13
CA TYR A 80 -7.97 3.15 -11.56
C TYR A 80 -7.74 4.21 -12.65
N THR A 81 -8.81 4.90 -13.05
CA THR A 81 -8.71 6.18 -13.74
C THR A 81 -8.30 7.29 -12.75
N PRO A 82 -7.90 8.49 -13.21
CA PRO A 82 -7.66 9.63 -12.32
C PRO A 82 -8.83 9.94 -11.41
N GLU A 83 -10.06 9.84 -11.91
CA GLU A 83 -11.29 10.02 -11.16
C GLU A 83 -11.42 9.02 -10.03
N ARG A 84 -11.18 7.73 -10.32
CA ARG A 84 -11.26 6.66 -9.34
C ARG A 84 -10.21 6.79 -8.23
N VAL A 85 -9.01 7.27 -8.56
CA VAL A 85 -8.01 7.57 -7.53
C VAL A 85 -8.52 8.66 -6.58
N CYS A 86 -9.06 9.76 -7.12
CA CYS A 86 -9.62 10.85 -6.30
C CYS A 86 -10.81 10.37 -5.46
N GLU A 87 -11.74 9.60 -6.04
CA GLU A 87 -12.89 9.02 -5.32
C GLU A 87 -12.42 8.19 -4.11
N VAL A 88 -11.44 7.32 -4.29
CA VAL A 88 -10.90 6.47 -3.21
C VAL A 88 -10.19 7.31 -2.14
N LEU A 89 -9.42 8.33 -2.53
CA LEU A 89 -8.78 9.23 -1.57
C LEU A 89 -9.81 10.04 -0.77
N HIS A 90 -10.87 10.55 -1.42
CA HIS A 90 -11.97 11.21 -0.72
C HIS A 90 -12.73 10.26 0.22
N GLN A 91 -12.95 9.01 -0.23
CA GLN A 91 -13.58 8.00 0.62
C GLN A 91 -12.68 7.67 1.84
N CYS A 92 -11.37 7.54 1.66
CA CYS A 92 -10.42 7.39 2.76
C CYS A 92 -10.55 8.54 3.78
N ALA A 93 -10.61 9.78 3.30
CA ALA A 93 -10.75 10.96 4.17
C ALA A 93 -12.05 10.94 5.01
N ARG A 94 -13.17 10.43 4.46
CA ARG A 94 -14.43 10.26 5.21
C ARG A 94 -14.30 9.38 6.44
N PHE A 95 -13.47 8.33 6.36
CA PHE A 95 -13.18 7.42 7.47
C PHE A 95 -11.99 7.88 8.35
N GLY A 96 -11.56 9.13 8.18
CA GLY A 96 -10.47 9.72 8.96
C GLY A 96 -9.07 9.21 8.56
N ILE A 97 -8.94 8.47 7.45
CA ILE A 97 -7.65 8.12 6.84
C ILE A 97 -7.10 9.38 6.18
N ASN A 98 -6.17 10.06 6.86
CA ASN A 98 -5.69 11.40 6.48
C ASN A 98 -4.22 11.41 6.04
N ALA A 99 -3.61 10.24 5.84
CA ALA A 99 -2.23 10.11 5.36
C ALA A 99 -2.16 9.18 4.15
N TYR A 100 -1.27 9.53 3.21
CA TYR A 100 -1.08 8.84 1.94
C TYR A 100 0.38 8.48 1.73
N ASN A 101 0.67 7.17 1.62
CA ASN A 101 1.99 6.66 1.26
C ASN A 101 2.18 6.79 -0.26
N TYR A 102 2.73 7.93 -0.67
CA TYR A 102 2.82 8.40 -2.04
C TYR A 102 4.12 7.96 -2.73
N VAL A 103 4.02 7.67 -4.02
CA VAL A 103 5.18 7.47 -4.91
C VAL A 103 5.01 8.34 -6.16
N GLY A 104 6.05 9.07 -6.52
CA GLY A 104 6.04 10.00 -7.67
C GLY A 104 6.28 9.28 -9.01
N LEU A 105 5.49 8.26 -9.35
CA LEU A 105 5.63 7.50 -10.60
C LEU A 105 4.43 7.72 -11.54
N GLY A 106 4.72 7.73 -12.83
CA GLY A 106 3.69 7.85 -13.87
C GLY A 106 2.86 9.13 -13.70
N ARG A 107 1.53 8.96 -13.60
CA ARG A 107 0.58 10.07 -13.46
C ARG A 107 0.32 10.50 -12.00
N ALA A 108 1.02 9.93 -11.02
CA ALA A 108 0.74 10.16 -9.59
C ALA A 108 0.72 11.64 -9.19
N GLY A 109 1.59 12.47 -9.79
CA GLY A 109 1.59 13.92 -9.56
C GLY A 109 0.32 14.59 -10.08
N GLN A 110 -0.22 14.15 -11.23
CA GLN A 110 -1.45 14.68 -11.82
C GLN A 110 -2.68 14.27 -10.99
N ASP A 111 -2.73 13.01 -10.57
CA ASP A 111 -3.80 12.49 -9.70
C ASP A 111 -3.82 13.23 -8.36
N LEU A 112 -2.64 13.48 -7.76
CA LEU A 112 -2.53 14.26 -6.51
C LEU A 112 -3.00 15.71 -6.70
N ALA A 113 -2.55 16.37 -7.78
CA ALA A 113 -2.96 17.74 -8.08
C ALA A 113 -4.47 17.86 -8.29
N ARG A 114 -5.07 16.89 -8.97
CA ARG A 114 -6.53 16.81 -9.15
C ARG A 114 -7.25 16.66 -7.81
N PHE A 115 -6.84 15.68 -6.98
CA PHE A 115 -7.40 15.48 -5.65
C PHE A 115 -7.35 16.76 -4.80
N GLN A 116 -6.21 17.50 -4.87
CA GLN A 116 -6.05 18.76 -4.16
C GLN A 116 -6.93 19.88 -4.72
N ALA A 117 -7.11 19.93 -6.05
CA ALA A 117 -8.02 20.87 -6.71
C ALA A 117 -9.49 20.62 -6.34
N GLU A 118 -9.87 19.37 -6.11
CA GLU A 118 -11.18 18.96 -5.60
C GLU A 118 -11.36 19.24 -4.08
N GLY A 119 -10.40 19.94 -3.45
CA GLY A 119 -10.41 20.26 -2.01
C GLY A 119 -9.87 19.17 -1.09
N GLY A 120 -9.41 18.05 -1.64
CA GLY A 120 -8.82 16.95 -0.87
C GLY A 120 -7.53 17.37 -0.15
N ARG A 121 -7.33 16.84 1.06
CA ARG A 121 -6.12 17.10 1.87
C ARG A 121 -5.69 15.80 2.54
N MET A 122 -4.41 15.44 2.34
CA MET A 122 -3.77 14.32 3.03
C MET A 122 -2.32 14.66 3.35
N HIS A 123 -1.82 14.15 4.46
CA HIS A 123 -0.41 14.16 4.78
C HIS A 123 0.33 13.18 3.87
N LEU A 124 1.33 13.64 3.14
CA LEU A 124 2.11 12.78 2.26
C LEU A 124 3.29 12.17 3.02
N ILE A 125 3.39 10.84 2.99
CA ILE A 125 4.58 10.09 3.38
C ILE A 125 5.18 9.56 2.08
N VAL A 126 6.27 10.16 1.63
CA VAL A 126 6.79 9.92 0.27
C VAL A 126 7.76 8.76 0.25
N GLN A 127 7.59 7.85 -0.71
CA GLN A 127 8.58 6.84 -1.06
C GLN A 127 9.65 7.51 -1.93
N GLY A 128 10.80 7.83 -1.33
CA GLY A 128 11.88 8.55 -2.00
C GLY A 128 12.64 7.66 -2.97
N MET A 129 12.50 7.95 -4.26
CA MET A 129 13.24 7.32 -5.36
C MET A 129 14.20 8.30 -6.04
N GLY A 130 13.98 9.60 -5.87
CA GLY A 130 14.82 10.69 -6.36
C GLY A 130 15.51 11.44 -5.23
N GLY A 131 16.19 12.53 -5.55
CA GLY A 131 16.79 13.42 -4.56
C GLY A 131 15.79 14.40 -3.94
N PRO A 132 16.22 15.14 -2.88
CA PRO A 132 15.36 16.10 -2.19
C PRO A 132 14.76 17.17 -3.11
N GLU A 133 15.44 17.52 -4.21
CA GLU A 133 14.98 18.47 -5.21
C GLU A 133 13.63 18.08 -5.88
N THR A 134 13.34 16.78 -5.95
CA THR A 134 12.06 16.27 -6.47
C THR A 134 11.00 16.07 -5.39
N ILE A 135 11.41 16.04 -4.12
CA ILE A 135 10.56 15.69 -2.97
C ILE A 135 10.06 16.95 -2.27
N VAL A 136 10.93 17.93 -2.03
CA VAL A 136 10.58 19.16 -1.30
C VAL A 136 9.38 19.91 -1.91
N PRO A 137 9.24 20.03 -3.26
CA PRO A 137 8.08 20.68 -3.86
C PRO A 137 6.72 20.04 -3.51
N LEU A 138 6.70 18.77 -3.14
CA LEU A 138 5.48 18.06 -2.71
C LEU A 138 5.04 18.47 -1.29
N LYS A 139 5.88 19.18 -0.54
CA LYS A 139 5.67 19.57 0.87
C LYS A 139 5.22 18.35 1.72
N PRO A 140 5.98 17.24 1.70
CA PRO A 140 5.58 16.03 2.40
C PRO A 140 5.68 16.22 3.91
N LEU A 141 4.89 15.44 4.66
CA LEU A 141 5.05 15.30 6.10
C LEU A 141 6.35 14.54 6.43
N ALA A 142 6.66 13.52 5.63
CA ALA A 142 7.85 12.69 5.79
C ALA A 142 8.26 12.03 4.47
N VAL A 143 9.51 11.61 4.39
CA VAL A 143 10.06 10.84 3.26
C VAL A 143 10.89 9.68 3.77
N TYR A 144 10.87 8.54 3.08
CA TYR A 144 11.78 7.43 3.38
C TYR A 144 12.46 6.92 2.12
N HIS A 145 13.71 6.49 2.25
CA HIS A 145 14.43 5.85 1.15
C HIS A 145 13.70 4.56 0.75
N HIS A 146 13.40 4.41 -0.54
CA HIS A 146 12.56 3.33 -1.05
C HIS A 146 13.12 1.95 -0.71
N GLY A 147 12.26 1.06 -0.17
CA GLY A 147 12.68 -0.20 0.41
C GLY A 147 13.49 -1.10 -0.53
N GLU A 148 13.06 -1.25 -1.79
CA GLU A 148 13.78 -2.06 -2.76
C GLU A 148 15.15 -1.47 -3.12
N MET A 149 15.25 -0.15 -3.20
CA MET A 149 16.55 0.53 -3.44
C MET A 149 17.49 0.36 -2.24
N THR A 150 16.94 0.40 -1.02
CA THR A 150 17.71 0.12 0.22
C THR A 150 18.24 -1.31 0.22
N ASP A 151 17.38 -2.27 -0.11
CA ASP A 151 17.75 -3.70 -0.15
C ASP A 151 18.84 -3.95 -1.19
N GLN A 152 18.71 -3.37 -2.37
CA GLN A 152 19.71 -3.45 -3.44
C GLN A 152 21.05 -2.81 -3.03
N ALA A 153 21.01 -1.64 -2.38
CA ALA A 153 22.22 -0.98 -1.89
C ALA A 153 22.92 -1.82 -0.83
N PHE A 154 22.17 -2.49 0.05
CA PHE A 154 22.72 -3.39 1.04
C PHE A 154 23.41 -4.59 0.40
N ASP A 155 22.77 -5.26 -0.56
CA ASP A 155 23.33 -6.42 -1.27
C ASP A 155 24.59 -6.09 -2.06
N GLN A 156 24.72 -4.83 -2.48
CA GLN A 156 25.87 -4.31 -3.24
C GLN A 156 26.95 -3.68 -2.36
N GLY A 157 26.80 -3.72 -1.02
CA GLY A 157 27.74 -3.10 -0.09
C GLY A 157 27.78 -1.56 -0.19
N ARG A 158 26.72 -0.92 -0.69
CA ARG A 158 26.66 0.53 -0.96
C ARG A 158 25.75 1.29 0.00
N MET A 159 25.64 0.86 1.26
CA MET A 159 24.76 1.51 2.23
C MET A 159 25.13 2.95 2.54
N GLU A 160 26.38 3.38 2.32
CA GLU A 160 26.75 4.81 2.46
C GLU A 160 25.96 5.70 1.48
N THR A 161 25.61 5.21 0.27
CA THR A 161 24.77 6.00 -0.65
C THR A 161 23.37 6.23 -0.10
N VAL A 162 22.82 5.30 0.66
CA VAL A 162 21.53 5.45 1.36
C VAL A 162 21.66 6.46 2.49
N LYS A 163 22.74 6.37 3.26
CA LYS A 163 23.04 7.29 4.35
C LYS A 163 23.21 8.74 3.86
N ASP A 164 23.95 8.92 2.77
CA ASP A 164 24.11 10.24 2.13
C ASP A 164 22.78 10.79 1.61
N TRP A 165 21.92 9.93 1.04
CA TRP A 165 20.58 10.33 0.63
C TRP A 165 19.76 10.80 1.82
N CYS A 166 19.76 10.05 2.94
CA CYS A 166 19.08 10.43 4.16
C CYS A 166 19.58 11.78 4.67
N LYS A 167 20.90 11.97 4.70
CA LYS A 167 21.51 13.25 5.10
C LYS A 167 21.06 14.41 4.20
N ARG A 168 21.10 14.25 2.89
CA ARG A 168 20.64 15.30 1.94
C ARG A 168 19.17 15.65 2.15
N CYS A 169 18.31 14.69 2.41
CA CYS A 169 16.90 14.93 2.74
C CYS A 169 16.75 15.66 4.07
N ARG A 170 17.53 15.28 5.07
CA ARG A 170 17.59 15.98 6.37
C ARG A 170 18.05 17.43 6.23
N ASP A 171 19.14 17.67 5.48
CA ASP A 171 19.66 19.01 5.21
C ASP A 171 18.65 19.90 4.47
N ALA A 172 17.72 19.28 3.72
CA ALA A 172 16.59 19.97 3.06
C ALA A 172 15.38 20.17 4.00
N GLY A 173 15.48 19.87 5.29
CA GLY A 173 14.44 20.08 6.31
C GLY A 173 13.34 19.02 6.34
N LEU A 174 13.57 17.85 5.73
CA LEU A 174 12.58 16.77 5.70
C LEU A 174 12.67 15.87 6.95
N PHE A 175 11.55 15.28 7.36
CA PHE A 175 11.48 14.19 8.32
C PHE A 175 11.79 12.89 7.58
N VAL A 176 12.87 12.20 7.96
CA VAL A 176 13.53 11.20 7.11
C VAL A 176 13.45 9.81 7.69
N GLY A 177 13.10 8.84 6.87
CA GLY A 177 13.08 7.43 7.23
C GLY A 177 13.82 6.53 6.24
N VAL A 178 13.88 5.24 6.60
CA VAL A 178 14.38 4.17 5.74
C VAL A 178 13.34 3.08 5.60
N GLY A 179 13.10 2.63 4.36
CA GLY A 179 12.26 1.48 4.04
C GLY A 179 13.10 0.25 3.73
N SER A 180 12.59 -0.96 4.06
CA SER A 180 13.19 -2.23 3.65
C SER A 180 12.18 -3.36 3.68
N HIS A 181 12.45 -4.42 2.89
CA HIS A 181 11.73 -5.68 2.94
C HIS A 181 12.39 -6.70 3.88
N ARG A 182 13.52 -6.33 4.48
CA ARG A 182 14.33 -7.21 5.33
C ARG A 182 14.61 -6.59 6.69
N PRO A 183 14.23 -7.23 7.81
CA PRO A 183 14.44 -6.67 9.15
C PRO A 183 15.92 -6.43 9.46
N ASN A 184 16.83 -7.33 9.02
CA ASN A 184 18.28 -7.19 9.24
C ASN A 184 18.88 -5.92 8.62
N ILE A 185 18.26 -5.36 7.58
CA ILE A 185 18.72 -4.09 6.98
C ILE A 185 18.28 -2.90 7.85
N LEU A 186 17.06 -2.92 8.36
CA LEU A 186 16.62 -1.88 9.30
C LEU A 186 17.39 -1.95 10.62
N GLU A 187 17.73 -3.15 11.10
CA GLU A 187 18.63 -3.36 12.24
C GLU A 187 20.02 -2.79 11.97
N TYR A 188 20.57 -3.02 10.77
CA TYR A 188 21.85 -2.44 10.36
C TYR A 188 21.85 -0.91 10.48
N VAL A 189 20.76 -0.25 10.09
CA VAL A 189 20.60 1.20 10.16
C VAL A 189 20.48 1.67 11.62
N GLU A 190 19.61 1.00 12.41
CA GLU A 190 19.34 1.34 13.81
C GLU A 190 20.58 1.14 14.69
N ASP A 191 21.25 -0.03 14.58
CA ASP A 191 22.40 -0.41 15.40
C ASP A 191 23.63 0.50 15.14
N ARG A 192 23.69 1.15 13.96
CA ARG A 192 24.72 2.14 13.61
C ARG A 192 24.35 3.57 13.96
N GLY A 193 23.21 3.76 14.60
CA GLY A 193 22.77 5.09 15.06
C GLY A 193 22.60 6.10 13.92
N TRP A 194 22.07 5.69 12.77
CA TRP A 194 21.82 6.63 11.69
C TRP A 194 20.81 7.70 12.10
N ASP A 195 21.05 8.93 11.65
CA ASP A 195 20.15 10.06 11.86
C ASP A 195 18.90 9.94 10.97
N VAL A 196 18.01 9.03 11.36
CA VAL A 196 16.70 8.81 10.74
C VAL A 196 15.62 8.83 11.82
N ASP A 197 14.42 9.26 11.42
CA ASP A 197 13.31 9.53 12.36
C ASP A 197 12.33 8.37 12.46
N PHE A 198 12.21 7.54 11.42
CA PHE A 198 11.23 6.45 11.35
C PHE A 198 11.64 5.34 10.39
N TYR A 199 10.89 4.25 10.40
CA TYR A 199 11.09 3.12 9.50
C TYR A 199 9.81 2.72 8.77
N ALA A 200 9.97 2.24 7.52
CA ALA A 200 8.92 1.54 6.78
C ALA A 200 9.37 0.09 6.55
N GLY A 201 8.75 -0.86 7.25
CA GLY A 201 9.13 -2.28 7.23
C GLY A 201 8.11 -3.16 6.52
N CYS A 202 8.54 -3.91 5.51
CA CYS A 202 7.73 -4.98 4.93
C CYS A 202 7.62 -6.14 5.92
N VAL A 203 6.41 -6.53 6.27
CA VAL A 203 6.25 -7.65 7.20
C VAL A 203 6.57 -9.02 6.56
N TYR A 204 6.68 -9.07 5.23
CA TYR A 204 7.13 -10.25 4.50
C TYR A 204 8.47 -9.99 3.83
N ASN A 205 9.45 -10.87 4.06
CA ASN A 205 10.78 -10.75 3.46
C ASN A 205 10.75 -11.22 2.01
N ARG A 206 10.34 -10.35 1.08
CA ARG A 206 10.21 -10.69 -0.35
C ARG A 206 11.52 -10.63 -1.13
N THR A 207 12.55 -10.01 -0.59
CA THR A 207 13.83 -9.77 -1.27
C THR A 207 14.97 -10.63 -0.70
N ARG A 208 14.66 -11.87 -0.30
CA ARG A 208 15.66 -12.80 0.23
C ARG A 208 16.78 -13.05 -0.76
N PRO A 209 18.04 -13.11 -0.30
CA PRO A 209 19.14 -13.57 -1.11
C PRO A 209 18.94 -15.01 -1.62
N ALA A 210 19.52 -15.32 -2.79
CA ALA A 210 19.40 -16.65 -3.41
C ALA A 210 19.83 -17.81 -2.48
N ALA A 211 20.87 -17.60 -1.66
CA ALA A 211 21.34 -18.60 -0.68
C ALA A 211 20.28 -18.88 0.40
N GLU A 212 19.56 -17.84 0.86
CA GLU A 212 18.47 -18.00 1.82
C GLU A 212 17.29 -18.73 1.18
N TRP A 213 16.92 -18.38 -0.07
CA TRP A 213 15.91 -19.10 -0.83
C TRP A 213 16.20 -20.57 -0.97
N LYS A 214 17.46 -20.92 -1.36
CA LYS A 214 17.88 -22.32 -1.47
C LYS A 214 17.69 -23.09 -0.15
N ARG A 215 18.00 -22.44 0.98
CA ARG A 215 17.82 -23.04 2.30
C ARG A 215 16.34 -23.18 2.68
N VAL A 216 15.54 -22.14 2.47
CA VAL A 216 14.11 -22.12 2.83
C VAL A 216 13.31 -23.12 2.00
N LEU A 217 13.65 -23.27 0.72
CA LEU A 217 12.98 -24.18 -0.22
C LEU A 217 13.61 -25.59 -0.23
N ASN A 218 14.59 -25.84 0.63
CA ASN A 218 15.30 -27.12 0.69
C ASN A 218 15.86 -27.58 -0.68
N GLY A 219 16.35 -26.63 -1.48
CA GLY A 219 16.88 -26.88 -2.81
C GLY A 219 15.85 -26.96 -3.95
N GLU A 220 14.58 -26.93 -3.63
CA GLU A 220 13.50 -26.85 -4.64
C GLU A 220 13.58 -25.53 -5.42
N ALA A 221 13.26 -25.57 -6.68
CA ALA A 221 13.15 -24.38 -7.54
C ALA A 221 11.70 -23.91 -7.60
N LEU A 222 11.49 -22.60 -7.61
CA LEU A 222 10.18 -22.04 -7.87
C LEU A 222 9.95 -21.96 -9.38
N GLU A 223 8.87 -22.54 -9.87
CA GLU A 223 8.42 -22.46 -11.28
C GLU A 223 8.26 -20.99 -11.73
N MET A 224 7.81 -20.14 -10.83
CA MET A 224 7.59 -18.72 -11.06
C MET A 224 8.33 -17.93 -9.98
N PRO A 225 9.39 -17.19 -10.28
CA PRO A 225 10.10 -16.35 -9.33
C PRO A 225 9.31 -15.08 -9.01
N GLN A 226 8.05 -15.24 -8.62
CA GLN A 226 7.24 -14.14 -8.10
C GLN A 226 7.50 -13.93 -6.62
N GLU A 227 7.01 -12.83 -6.09
CA GLU A 227 7.18 -12.51 -4.69
C GLU A 227 6.60 -13.62 -3.79
N VAL A 228 7.45 -14.21 -2.95
CA VAL A 228 7.07 -15.27 -2.02
C VAL A 228 6.85 -14.69 -0.64
N TYR A 229 5.74 -15.05 -0.02
CA TYR A 229 5.30 -14.58 1.28
C TYR A 229 5.20 -15.77 2.23
N LEU A 230 6.07 -15.83 3.25
CA LEU A 230 6.07 -16.92 4.22
C LEU A 230 5.35 -16.50 5.50
N ARG A 231 4.53 -17.37 6.05
CA ARG A 231 3.82 -17.13 7.33
C ARG A 231 4.76 -16.88 8.50
N SER A 232 6.01 -17.33 8.40
CA SER A 232 7.05 -17.13 9.41
C SER A 232 7.72 -15.74 9.36
N ASP A 233 7.45 -14.91 8.35
CA ASP A 233 8.13 -13.63 8.18
C ASP A 233 7.64 -12.52 9.12
N PRO A 234 6.31 -12.30 9.29
CA PRO A 234 5.82 -11.15 10.02
C PRO A 234 6.37 -11.01 11.45
N PRO A 235 6.50 -12.09 12.26
CA PRO A 235 7.03 -11.98 13.61
C PRO A 235 8.41 -11.32 13.68
N ARG A 236 9.30 -11.58 12.71
CA ARG A 236 10.66 -11.07 12.69
C ARG A 236 10.71 -9.55 12.43
N MET A 237 9.87 -9.05 11.51
CA MET A 237 9.78 -7.61 11.28
C MET A 237 9.08 -6.90 12.45
N TYR A 238 8.04 -7.48 13.02
CA TYR A 238 7.38 -6.93 14.19
C TYR A 238 8.30 -6.89 15.42
N GLU A 239 9.21 -7.84 15.59
CA GLU A 239 10.23 -7.82 16.64
C GLU A 239 11.13 -6.59 16.51
N PHE A 240 11.64 -6.29 15.31
CA PHE A 240 12.39 -5.07 15.04
C PHE A 240 11.58 -3.82 15.39
N MET A 241 10.32 -3.74 14.92
CA MET A 241 9.46 -2.58 15.16
C MET A 241 9.18 -2.32 16.64
N ARG A 242 9.07 -3.38 17.45
CA ARG A 242 8.94 -3.23 18.91
C ARG A 242 10.21 -2.75 19.58
N ARG A 243 11.37 -3.19 19.09
CA ARG A 243 12.67 -2.90 19.69
C ARG A 243 13.10 -1.45 19.49
N THR A 244 12.89 -0.90 18.28
CA THR A 244 13.25 0.51 18.03
C THR A 244 12.30 1.48 18.73
N PRO A 245 12.82 2.58 19.35
CA PRO A 245 11.97 3.63 19.90
C PRO A 245 11.31 4.50 18.81
N LYS A 246 11.81 4.47 17.57
CA LYS A 246 11.33 5.29 16.47
C LYS A 246 9.99 4.80 15.94
N PRO A 247 9.10 5.69 15.45
CA PRO A 247 7.87 5.27 14.76
C PRO A 247 8.15 4.34 13.59
N CYS A 248 7.25 3.38 13.38
CA CYS A 248 7.35 2.43 12.29
C CYS A 248 6.04 2.34 11.50
N PHE A 249 6.14 2.10 10.19
CA PHE A 249 5.00 1.73 9.36
C PHE A 249 5.19 0.34 8.81
N ALA A 250 4.32 -0.59 9.23
CA ALA A 250 4.27 -1.93 8.68
C ALA A 250 3.57 -1.92 7.32
N PHE A 251 4.14 -2.54 6.30
CA PHE A 251 3.45 -2.65 5.02
C PHE A 251 3.38 -4.09 4.52
N LYS A 252 2.44 -4.32 3.58
CA LYS A 252 2.05 -5.63 3.07
C LYS A 252 1.43 -6.54 4.16
N VAL A 253 0.81 -5.96 5.19
CA VAL A 253 0.16 -6.71 6.29
C VAL A 253 -0.90 -7.71 5.78
N LEU A 254 -1.51 -7.45 4.63
CA LEU A 254 -2.45 -8.35 3.95
C LEU A 254 -1.79 -9.24 2.89
N ALA A 255 -0.46 -9.44 2.95
CA ALA A 255 0.31 -10.29 2.04
C ALA A 255 0.03 -10.02 0.55
N ALA A 256 -0.24 -8.76 0.16
CA ALA A 256 -0.60 -8.35 -1.19
C ALA A 256 -1.80 -9.14 -1.77
N GLY A 257 -2.84 -9.34 -0.97
CA GLY A 257 -4.07 -10.04 -1.37
C GLY A 257 -4.00 -11.57 -1.34
N ARG A 258 -2.93 -12.16 -0.73
CA ARG A 258 -2.86 -13.61 -0.50
C ARG A 258 -3.61 -14.05 0.76
N ILE A 259 -3.99 -13.10 1.59
CA ILE A 259 -4.87 -13.33 2.74
C ILE A 259 -6.29 -13.07 2.26
N GLU A 260 -7.14 -14.08 2.38
CA GLU A 260 -8.56 -13.97 2.05
C GLU A 260 -9.28 -12.96 2.96
N ALA A 261 -10.44 -12.48 2.54
CA ALA A 261 -11.17 -11.43 3.25
C ALA A 261 -11.46 -11.79 4.72
N GLU A 262 -11.75 -13.06 4.99
CA GLU A 262 -11.95 -13.56 6.36
C GLU A 262 -10.65 -13.50 7.19
N GLY A 263 -9.50 -13.63 6.55
CA GLY A 263 -8.18 -13.53 7.20
C GLY A 263 -7.71 -12.10 7.44
N ALA A 264 -8.31 -11.10 6.81
CA ALA A 264 -7.90 -9.69 6.93
C ALA A 264 -8.04 -9.18 8.37
N ASP A 265 -9.10 -9.56 9.08
CA ASP A 265 -9.30 -9.19 10.49
C ASP A 265 -8.17 -9.73 11.37
N ALA A 266 -7.79 -11.00 11.20
CA ALA A 266 -6.69 -11.61 11.92
C ALA A 266 -5.34 -10.95 11.60
N ALA A 267 -5.11 -10.59 10.33
CA ALA A 267 -3.88 -9.91 9.90
C ALA A 267 -3.75 -8.51 10.51
N PHE A 268 -4.82 -7.72 10.54
CA PHE A 268 -4.82 -6.42 11.21
C PHE A 268 -4.65 -6.55 12.73
N ARG A 269 -5.33 -7.51 13.39
CA ARG A 269 -5.12 -7.79 14.82
C ARG A 269 -3.66 -8.15 15.10
N GLN A 270 -3.08 -9.07 14.33
CA GLN A 270 -1.68 -9.42 14.45
C GLN A 270 -0.77 -8.20 14.30
N ALA A 271 -1.00 -7.37 13.26
CA ALA A 271 -0.20 -6.17 13.04
C ALA A 271 -0.28 -5.23 14.25
N PHE A 272 -1.48 -4.79 14.63
CA PHE A 272 -1.65 -3.78 15.69
C PHE A 272 -1.32 -4.28 17.09
N SER A 273 -1.44 -5.58 17.38
CA SER A 273 -0.97 -6.18 18.64
C SER A 273 0.56 -6.36 18.67
N SER A 274 1.21 -6.33 17.52
CA SER A 274 2.65 -6.58 17.38
C SER A 274 3.50 -5.33 17.20
N ILE A 275 2.90 -4.17 16.93
CA ILE A 275 3.59 -2.88 16.78
C ILE A 275 3.26 -1.95 17.95
N LYS A 276 4.03 -0.85 18.08
CA LYS A 276 3.83 0.13 19.16
C LYS A 276 2.58 1.00 18.94
N PRO A 277 2.01 1.63 19.97
CA PRO A 277 0.90 2.57 19.83
C PRO A 277 1.18 3.75 18.90
N ILE A 278 2.46 4.13 18.76
CA ILE A 278 2.92 5.21 17.86
C ILE A 278 3.08 4.78 16.41
N ASP A 279 2.97 3.49 16.12
CA ASP A 279 3.18 2.93 14.80
C ASP A 279 1.88 2.86 13.99
N GLY A 280 2.03 2.76 12.66
CA GLY A 280 0.91 2.61 11.73
C GLY A 280 1.14 1.52 10.69
N VAL A 281 0.20 1.39 9.77
CA VAL A 281 0.28 0.44 8.66
C VAL A 281 0.01 1.15 7.33
N PHE A 282 0.76 0.77 6.26
CA PHE A 282 0.47 1.17 4.89
C PHE A 282 -0.32 0.06 4.20
N VAL A 283 -1.52 0.38 3.72
CA VAL A 283 -2.40 -0.57 3.04
C VAL A 283 -2.90 -0.01 1.73
N GLY A 284 -2.55 -0.67 0.63
CA GLY A 284 -3.19 -0.41 -0.66
C GLY A 284 -4.61 -0.97 -0.65
N MET A 285 -5.55 -0.25 -1.28
CA MET A 285 -6.96 -0.62 -1.34
C MET A 285 -7.38 -0.74 -2.79
N PHE A 286 -8.22 -1.71 -3.11
CA PHE A 286 -8.72 -1.99 -4.45
C PHE A 286 -10.23 -2.27 -4.40
N PRO A 287 -11.09 -1.26 -4.20
CA PRO A 287 -12.52 -1.42 -3.94
C PRO A 287 -13.32 -1.71 -5.22
N ARG A 288 -12.87 -2.69 -6.03
CA ARG A 288 -13.57 -3.13 -7.24
C ARG A 288 -14.63 -4.19 -6.96
N VAL A 289 -14.36 -5.07 -6.00
CA VAL A 289 -15.22 -6.23 -5.69
C VAL A 289 -15.98 -5.98 -4.39
N SER A 290 -15.32 -5.39 -3.40
CA SER A 290 -15.93 -4.99 -2.13
C SER A 290 -15.47 -3.58 -1.76
N ASP A 291 -16.13 -2.94 -0.80
CA ASP A 291 -15.75 -1.62 -0.29
C ASP A 291 -14.57 -1.75 0.69
N GLU A 292 -13.37 -2.06 0.15
CA GLU A 292 -12.16 -2.26 0.96
C GLU A 292 -11.79 -1.03 1.80
N VAL A 293 -12.17 0.18 1.39
CA VAL A 293 -11.90 1.39 2.18
C VAL A 293 -12.70 1.36 3.47
N ARG A 294 -14.02 1.18 3.36
CA ARG A 294 -14.92 1.08 4.50
C ARG A 294 -14.59 -0.12 5.38
N GLU A 295 -14.47 -1.30 4.78
CA GLU A 295 -14.19 -2.54 5.51
C GLU A 295 -12.88 -2.48 6.32
N ASN A 296 -11.81 -1.94 5.73
CA ASN A 296 -10.53 -1.82 6.42
C ASN A 296 -10.59 -0.73 7.50
N ALA A 297 -11.28 0.38 7.26
CA ALA A 297 -11.47 1.42 8.27
C ALA A 297 -12.27 0.91 9.47
N GLU A 298 -13.37 0.19 9.24
CA GLU A 298 -14.19 -0.43 10.29
C GLU A 298 -13.41 -1.48 11.09
N ARG A 299 -12.61 -2.34 10.41
CA ARG A 299 -11.74 -3.33 11.08
C ARG A 299 -10.73 -2.64 11.99
N VAL A 300 -10.01 -1.66 11.47
CA VAL A 300 -8.98 -0.95 12.24
C VAL A 300 -9.58 -0.14 13.38
N HIS A 301 -10.70 0.55 13.14
CA HIS A 301 -11.43 1.25 14.20
C HIS A 301 -11.77 0.28 15.33
N ARG A 302 -12.46 -0.81 15.04
CA ARG A 302 -12.87 -1.82 16.02
C ARG A 302 -11.67 -2.38 16.79
N ILE A 303 -10.59 -2.76 16.09
CA ILE A 303 -9.39 -3.34 16.72
C ILE A 303 -8.73 -2.37 17.69
N LEU A 304 -8.67 -1.09 17.34
CA LEU A 304 -7.95 -0.08 18.13
C LEU A 304 -8.81 0.60 19.20
N THR A 305 -10.14 0.49 19.14
CA THR A 305 -11.06 1.07 20.14
C THR A 305 -11.63 0.05 21.10
N SER A 306 -11.53 -1.26 20.81
CA SER A 306 -11.99 -2.34 21.68
C SER A 306 -10.88 -2.94 22.56
N ALA A 307 -9.68 -2.31 22.56
CA ALA A 307 -8.51 -2.78 23.32
C ALA A 307 -8.41 -2.10 24.68
#